data_bca212e9fdf8d88a9b3b430626e71ce8
#
_entry.id   bca212e9fdf8d88a9b3b430626e71ce8
#
_cell.length_a   1.000
_cell.length_b   1.000
_cell.length_c   1.000
_cell.angle_alpha   90.00
_cell.angle_beta   90.00
_cell.angle_gamma   90.00
#
_symmetry.space_group_name_H-M   'P 1'
#
loop_
_entity.id
_entity.type
_entity.pdbx_description
1 polymer ?
#
loop_
_entity_poly.entity_id
_entity_poly.type
_entity_poly.pdbx_seq_one_letter_code
_entity_poly.pdbx_strand_id
1 'polypeptide(L)'
;MNLDLHRNIRIQKLAIGVERAPLLVIDDVVANADELVEDAASTVFAEPAGFYPGIRAWAPPAYQQLILAKLRDALLECLGVPNGITSGITSGLLRFSMCHYSLVTTPPEKLAAPQRIPHVDSLAKNALASIHYLFKASLGGTAFYRHRKTGFETIDESRNEPYFRSLRDENLGPATLGPGYINGDTDLFEQIAKQDGAFNRMLVYRRNSLHSGCIGSDFVPDPNPRTGRLSINGFIDLV
;
A
#
# COMPACT_ATOMS: atom_id res chain seq x y z
N MET A 1 24.69 -0.18 1.41
CA MET A 1 23.87 -1.35 1.01
C MET A 1 23.91 -1.48 -0.50
N ASN A 2 24.27 -2.64 -1.01
CA ASN A 2 24.24 -2.95 -2.45
C ASN A 2 23.03 -3.86 -2.71
N LEU A 3 21.98 -3.32 -3.33
CA LEU A 3 20.73 -4.03 -3.58
C LEU A 3 20.63 -4.40 -5.06
N ASP A 4 20.12 -5.59 -5.34
CA ASP A 4 19.77 -6.04 -6.69
C ASP A 4 18.42 -6.78 -6.66
N LEU A 5 17.79 -6.96 -7.82
CA LEU A 5 16.60 -7.79 -7.92
C LEU A 5 16.93 -9.25 -7.65
N HIS A 6 16.00 -9.95 -7.04
CA HIS A 6 16.13 -11.39 -6.85
C HIS A 6 16.04 -12.11 -8.21
N ARG A 7 16.92 -13.10 -8.43
CA ARG A 7 16.99 -13.85 -9.71
C ARG A 7 15.68 -14.58 -10.09
N ASN A 8 14.87 -14.91 -9.10
CA ASN A 8 13.59 -15.61 -9.26
C ASN A 8 12.38 -14.67 -9.10
N ILE A 9 12.56 -13.36 -9.32
CA ILE A 9 11.46 -12.39 -9.23
C ILE A 9 10.29 -12.83 -10.10
N ARG A 10 9.07 -12.76 -9.56
CA ARG A 10 7.83 -13.09 -10.26
C ARG A 10 6.89 -11.91 -10.20
N ILE A 11 6.39 -11.50 -11.36
CA ILE A 11 5.44 -10.38 -11.46
C ILE A 11 4.12 -10.93 -11.97
N GLN A 12 3.09 -10.84 -11.15
CA GLN A 12 1.71 -11.14 -11.52
C GLN A 12 0.93 -9.84 -11.67
N LYS A 13 0.21 -9.70 -12.79
CA LYS A 13 -0.64 -8.57 -13.08
C LYS A 13 -2.10 -8.97 -12.91
N LEU A 14 -2.80 -8.27 -12.05
CA LEU A 14 -4.20 -8.50 -11.75
C LEU A 14 -5.02 -7.26 -12.10
N ALA A 15 -6.29 -7.46 -12.37
CA ALA A 15 -7.28 -6.39 -12.48
C ALA A 15 -8.38 -6.69 -11.47
N ILE A 16 -8.51 -5.82 -10.48
CA ILE A 16 -9.39 -6.01 -9.33
C ILE A 16 -10.70 -5.24 -9.47
N GLY A 17 -11.75 -5.82 -8.90
CA GLY A 17 -13.08 -5.24 -8.88
C GLY A 17 -13.76 -5.14 -10.24
N VAL A 18 -14.90 -4.48 -10.28
CA VAL A 18 -15.63 -4.20 -11.52
C VAL A 18 -15.01 -3.06 -12.31
N GLU A 19 -14.30 -2.16 -11.61
CA GLU A 19 -13.57 -1.04 -12.23
C GLU A 19 -12.23 -1.50 -12.85
N ARG A 20 -11.85 -2.78 -12.66
CA ARG A 20 -10.66 -3.38 -13.26
C ARG A 20 -9.38 -2.62 -12.90
N ALA A 21 -9.29 -2.09 -11.68
CA ALA A 21 -8.12 -1.36 -11.23
C ALA A 21 -6.87 -2.26 -11.24
N PRO A 22 -5.72 -1.78 -11.76
CA PRO A 22 -4.51 -2.60 -11.86
C PRO A 22 -3.90 -2.86 -10.47
N LEU A 23 -3.44 -4.09 -10.27
CA LEU A 23 -2.66 -4.51 -9.12
C LEU A 23 -1.49 -5.38 -9.59
N LEU A 24 -0.26 -4.99 -9.25
CA LEU A 24 0.91 -5.85 -9.40
C LEU A 24 1.17 -6.56 -8.08
N VAL A 25 1.35 -7.87 -8.15
CA VAL A 25 1.88 -8.70 -7.07
C VAL A 25 3.25 -9.18 -7.51
N ILE A 26 4.28 -8.76 -6.80
CA ILE A 26 5.67 -9.04 -7.13
C ILE A 26 6.28 -9.84 -5.99
N ASP A 27 6.58 -11.11 -6.25
CA ASP A 27 7.25 -11.98 -5.29
C ASP A 27 8.76 -12.01 -5.52
N ASP A 28 9.50 -12.23 -4.45
CA ASP A 28 10.96 -12.29 -4.49
C ASP A 28 11.58 -11.03 -5.12
N VAL A 29 11.25 -9.85 -4.57
CA VAL A 29 11.63 -8.56 -5.18
C VAL A 29 13.13 -8.32 -5.10
N VAL A 30 13.73 -8.43 -3.92
CA VAL A 30 15.12 -8.06 -3.65
C VAL A 30 15.93 -9.30 -3.31
N ALA A 31 17.15 -9.41 -3.84
CA ALA A 31 18.01 -10.56 -3.59
C ALA A 31 18.33 -10.78 -2.09
N ASN A 32 18.57 -9.68 -1.38
CA ASN A 32 18.98 -9.69 0.03
C ASN A 32 17.97 -8.91 0.89
N ALA A 33 16.70 -9.32 0.91
CA ALA A 33 15.66 -8.62 1.65
C ALA A 33 15.90 -8.56 3.17
N ASP A 34 16.63 -9.52 3.73
CA ASP A 34 17.04 -9.49 5.14
C ASP A 34 17.99 -8.30 5.45
N GLU A 35 18.79 -7.82 4.49
CA GLU A 35 19.60 -6.61 4.68
C GLU A 35 18.73 -5.35 4.88
N LEU A 36 17.55 -5.28 4.24
CA LEU A 36 16.60 -4.20 4.47
C LEU A 36 16.00 -4.25 5.88
N VAL A 37 15.77 -5.45 6.42
CA VAL A 37 15.31 -5.63 7.81
C VAL A 37 16.38 -5.17 8.80
N GLU A 38 17.65 -5.53 8.57
CA GLU A 38 18.76 -5.11 9.44
C GLU A 38 19.03 -3.60 9.35
N ASP A 39 18.92 -3.01 8.17
CA ASP A 39 18.99 -1.55 7.99
C ASP A 39 17.86 -0.86 8.77
N ALA A 40 16.63 -1.34 8.64
CA ALA A 40 15.48 -0.84 9.41
C ALA A 40 15.73 -0.97 10.92
N ALA A 41 16.29 -2.09 11.38
CA ALA A 41 16.58 -2.32 12.79
C ALA A 41 17.66 -1.40 13.38
N SER A 42 18.49 -0.82 12.52
CA SER A 42 19.52 0.16 12.90
C SER A 42 19.08 1.63 12.72
N THR A 43 17.86 1.83 12.20
CA THR A 43 17.33 3.17 11.89
C THR A 43 16.41 3.68 13.00
N VAL A 44 16.39 4.99 13.21
CA VAL A 44 15.50 5.63 14.19
C VAL A 44 14.12 5.86 13.57
N PHE A 45 13.11 5.23 14.16
CA PHE A 45 11.71 5.44 13.80
C PHE A 45 11.09 6.59 14.59
N ALA A 46 10.15 7.29 13.97
CA ALA A 46 9.36 8.35 14.59
C ALA A 46 7.87 8.21 14.25
N GLU A 47 7.01 8.79 15.07
CA GLU A 47 5.60 8.91 14.75
C GLU A 47 5.43 9.84 13.55
N PRO A 48 4.74 9.39 12.47
CA PRO A 48 4.49 10.23 11.32
C PRO A 48 3.36 11.22 11.56
N ALA A 49 3.35 12.32 10.82
CA ALA A 49 2.14 13.11 10.67
C ALA A 49 1.06 12.29 9.94
N GLY A 50 -0.21 12.43 10.36
CA GLY A 50 -1.34 11.76 9.72
C GLY A 50 -1.79 10.47 10.41
N PHE A 51 -2.45 9.60 9.65
CA PHE A 51 -3.21 8.45 10.19
C PHE A 51 -2.51 7.10 10.00
N TYR A 52 -1.22 7.04 9.72
CA TYR A 52 -0.55 5.75 9.69
C TYR A 52 -0.55 5.11 11.09
N PRO A 53 -0.98 3.84 11.24
CA PRO A 53 -1.14 3.21 12.55
C PRO A 53 0.18 2.65 13.07
N GLY A 54 1.19 3.49 13.29
CA GLY A 54 2.50 3.07 13.75
C GLY A 54 3.59 4.11 13.53
N ILE A 55 4.83 3.64 13.44
CA ILE A 55 6.03 4.47 13.32
C ILE A 55 6.69 4.29 11.96
N ARG A 56 7.42 5.32 11.51
CA ARG A 56 8.09 5.36 10.19
C ARG A 56 9.53 5.83 10.29
N ALA A 57 10.35 5.38 9.33
CA ALA A 57 11.69 5.87 9.09
C ALA A 57 11.95 5.95 7.58
N TRP A 58 12.93 6.72 7.14
CA TRP A 58 13.27 6.77 5.72
C TRP A 58 13.87 5.44 5.24
N ALA A 59 13.36 4.93 4.13
CA ALA A 59 13.99 3.81 3.43
C ALA A 59 15.22 4.30 2.64
N PRO A 60 16.23 3.43 2.42
CA PRO A 60 17.48 3.85 1.81
C PRO A 60 17.29 4.29 0.35
N PRO A 61 18.00 5.34 -0.13
CA PRO A 61 17.94 5.79 -1.52
C PRO A 61 18.30 4.69 -2.53
N ALA A 62 19.17 3.76 -2.17
CA ALA A 62 19.52 2.63 -3.02
C ALA A 62 18.31 1.74 -3.36
N TYR A 63 17.38 1.56 -2.42
CA TYR A 63 16.12 0.84 -2.66
C TYR A 63 15.26 1.56 -3.68
N GLN A 64 15.09 2.88 -3.54
CA GLN A 64 14.30 3.69 -4.48
C GLN A 64 14.88 3.61 -5.89
N GLN A 65 16.20 3.75 -6.02
CA GLN A 65 16.91 3.64 -7.30
C GLN A 65 16.72 2.27 -7.95
N LEU A 66 16.86 1.18 -7.17
CA LEU A 66 16.65 -0.18 -7.65
C LEU A 66 15.25 -0.35 -8.24
N ILE A 67 14.21 -0.01 -7.45
CA ILE A 67 12.82 -0.19 -7.86
C ILE A 67 12.49 0.62 -9.12
N LEU A 68 12.84 1.91 -9.14
CA LEU A 68 12.56 2.76 -10.28
C LEU A 68 13.32 2.36 -11.55
N ALA A 69 14.56 1.88 -11.42
CA ALA A 69 15.35 1.47 -12.58
C ALA A 69 14.92 0.11 -13.13
N LYS A 70 14.67 -0.86 -12.24
CA LYS A 70 14.50 -2.26 -12.63
C LYS A 70 13.03 -2.67 -12.85
N LEU A 71 12.07 -1.99 -12.21
CA LEU A 71 10.64 -2.27 -12.36
C LEU A 71 9.91 -1.21 -13.19
N ARG A 72 10.65 -0.31 -13.83
CA ARG A 72 10.12 0.84 -14.57
C ARG A 72 8.98 0.48 -15.51
N ASP A 73 9.16 -0.51 -16.37
CA ASP A 73 8.19 -0.88 -17.39
C ASP A 73 6.88 -1.42 -16.76
N ALA A 74 7.00 -2.24 -15.72
CA ALA A 74 5.84 -2.74 -14.99
C ALA A 74 5.09 -1.61 -14.27
N LEU A 75 5.80 -0.63 -13.70
CA LEU A 75 5.21 0.54 -13.06
C LEU A 75 4.48 1.44 -14.07
N LEU A 76 5.08 1.71 -15.23
CA LEU A 76 4.46 2.49 -16.29
C LEU A 76 3.20 1.81 -16.84
N GLU A 77 3.25 0.50 -17.04
CA GLU A 77 2.08 -0.28 -17.47
C GLU A 77 0.95 -0.24 -16.42
N CYS A 78 1.28 -0.31 -15.12
CA CYS A 78 0.30 -0.15 -14.04
C CYS A 78 -0.36 1.25 -14.05
N LEU A 79 0.36 2.26 -14.51
CA LEU A 79 -0.17 3.60 -14.76
C LEU A 79 -1.00 3.71 -16.04
N GLY A 80 -1.03 2.66 -16.86
CA GLY A 80 -1.71 2.67 -18.17
C GLY A 80 -0.92 3.37 -19.26
N VAL A 81 0.39 3.53 -19.08
CA VAL A 81 1.31 4.03 -20.13
C VAL A 81 1.72 2.85 -21.00
N PRO A 82 1.36 2.83 -22.31
CA PRO A 82 1.68 1.71 -23.19
C PRO A 82 3.19 1.54 -23.38
N ASN A 83 3.64 0.28 -23.40
CA ASN A 83 5.02 -0.06 -23.77
C ASN A 83 5.33 0.44 -25.19
N GLY A 84 6.46 1.10 -25.39
CA GLY A 84 6.91 1.57 -26.71
C GLY A 84 6.68 3.06 -27.00
N ILE A 85 5.95 3.80 -26.18
CA ILE A 85 5.78 5.27 -26.33
C ILE A 85 6.97 6.05 -25.75
N THR A 86 8.02 5.37 -25.31
CA THR A 86 9.22 6.02 -24.72
C THR A 86 10.12 6.72 -25.74
N SER A 87 9.84 6.67 -27.04
CA SER A 87 10.68 7.28 -28.08
C SER A 87 10.23 8.70 -28.54
N GLY A 88 9.37 9.35 -27.82
CA GLY A 88 8.91 10.71 -28.22
C GLY A 88 8.29 11.53 -27.08
N ILE A 89 7.89 10.91 -26.01
CA ILE A 89 7.55 11.59 -24.77
C ILE A 89 8.83 11.63 -23.95
N THR A 90 9.34 12.82 -23.67
CA THR A 90 10.37 13.06 -22.64
C THR A 90 10.07 12.12 -21.50
N SER A 91 10.96 11.17 -21.29
CA SER A 91 10.92 10.12 -20.30
C SER A 91 10.16 10.55 -19.05
N GLY A 92 8.88 10.18 -18.95
CA GLY A 92 8.11 10.42 -17.73
C GLY A 92 8.92 9.90 -16.56
N LEU A 93 9.45 10.80 -15.78
CA LEU A 93 10.37 10.47 -14.71
C LEU A 93 9.53 9.93 -13.57
N LEU A 94 9.57 8.62 -13.37
CA LEU A 94 9.02 8.04 -12.15
C LEU A 94 9.91 8.47 -10.98
N ARG A 95 9.29 8.96 -9.93
CA ARG A 95 10.00 9.27 -8.69
C ARG A 95 9.19 8.84 -7.47
N PHE A 96 9.88 8.47 -6.41
CA PHE A 96 9.25 8.37 -5.10
C PHE A 96 9.03 9.77 -4.52
N SER A 97 7.78 10.11 -4.23
CA SER A 97 7.44 11.27 -3.39
C SER A 97 7.44 10.92 -1.90
N MET A 98 7.32 9.63 -1.58
CA MET A 98 7.48 9.07 -0.24
C MET A 98 8.07 7.66 -0.37
N CYS A 99 9.02 7.32 0.50
CA CYS A 99 9.53 5.95 0.64
C CYS A 99 10.02 5.74 2.08
N HIS A 100 9.23 4.99 2.87
CA HIS A 100 9.51 4.81 4.29
C HIS A 100 9.46 3.34 4.69
N TYR A 101 10.38 2.92 5.55
CA TYR A 101 10.12 1.83 6.47
C TYR A 101 8.90 2.20 7.32
N SER A 102 7.99 1.28 7.43
CA SER A 102 6.71 1.47 8.10
C SER A 102 6.45 0.27 9.00
N LEU A 103 6.35 0.50 10.30
CA LEU A 103 6.15 -0.53 11.30
C LEU A 103 4.82 -0.29 12.00
N VAL A 104 3.89 -1.23 11.90
CA VAL A 104 2.58 -1.11 12.54
C VAL A 104 2.72 -1.38 14.04
N THR A 105 2.44 -0.36 14.87
CA THR A 105 2.57 -0.42 16.31
C THR A 105 1.31 0.01 17.08
N THR A 106 0.25 0.38 16.36
CA THR A 106 -1.02 0.75 17.01
C THR A 106 -1.88 -0.50 17.20
N PRO A 107 -2.25 -0.84 18.43
CA PRO A 107 -3.13 -1.97 18.68
C PRO A 107 -4.56 -1.67 18.18
N PRO A 108 -5.34 -2.72 17.81
CA PRO A 108 -6.65 -2.57 17.17
C PRO A 108 -7.62 -1.65 17.94
N GLU A 109 -7.64 -1.72 19.26
CA GLU A 109 -8.54 -0.94 20.12
C GLU A 109 -8.17 0.54 20.23
N LYS A 110 -6.95 0.93 19.81
CA LYS A 110 -6.48 2.33 19.84
C LYS A 110 -6.59 3.03 18.49
N LEU A 111 -7.10 2.35 17.47
CA LEU A 111 -7.27 2.94 16.14
C LEU A 111 -8.27 4.11 16.16
N ALA A 112 -7.88 5.21 15.52
CA ALA A 112 -8.79 6.29 15.20
C ALA A 112 -9.78 5.87 14.10
N ALA A 113 -10.95 6.49 14.04
CA ALA A 113 -11.99 6.15 13.07
C ALA A 113 -11.49 6.09 11.60
N PRO A 114 -10.66 7.05 11.10
CA PRO A 114 -10.13 6.96 9.73
C PRO A 114 -9.20 5.76 9.48
N GLN A 115 -8.63 5.15 10.53
CA GLN A 115 -7.76 3.97 10.42
C GLN A 115 -8.54 2.65 10.36
N ARG A 116 -9.85 2.69 10.63
CA ARG A 116 -10.76 1.53 10.65
C ARG A 116 -11.55 1.33 9.36
N ILE A 117 -11.38 2.24 8.39
CA ILE A 117 -12.07 2.20 7.09
C ILE A 117 -11.08 2.18 5.94
N PRO A 118 -11.49 1.72 4.75
CA PRO A 118 -10.68 1.87 3.54
C PRO A 118 -10.46 3.35 3.22
N HIS A 119 -9.29 3.66 2.71
CA HIS A 119 -8.90 5.01 2.32
C HIS A 119 -8.27 5.02 0.92
N VAL A 120 -8.09 6.20 0.39
CA VAL A 120 -7.26 6.49 -0.78
C VAL A 120 -6.12 7.39 -0.36
N ASP A 121 -4.95 7.19 -0.97
CA ASP A 121 -3.77 8.01 -0.66
C ASP A 121 -3.71 9.29 -1.49
N SER A 122 -4.43 9.33 -2.61
CA SER A 122 -4.49 10.48 -3.53
C SER A 122 -5.69 10.34 -4.46
N LEU A 123 -6.19 11.44 -4.98
CA LEU A 123 -7.22 11.46 -6.03
C LEU A 123 -6.62 11.35 -7.44
N ALA A 124 -5.28 11.47 -7.57
CA ALA A 124 -4.58 11.44 -8.84
C ALA A 124 -4.58 10.03 -9.46
N LYS A 125 -4.97 9.95 -10.74
CA LYS A 125 -5.00 8.69 -11.51
C LYS A 125 -3.62 8.23 -11.98
N ASN A 126 -2.63 9.13 -12.00
CA ASN A 126 -1.26 8.90 -12.47
C ASN A 126 -0.25 8.71 -11.33
N ALA A 127 -0.71 8.22 -10.19
CA ALA A 127 0.09 8.00 -9.01
C ALA A 127 -0.10 6.57 -8.48
N LEU A 128 1.01 5.94 -8.07
CA LEU A 128 1.03 4.59 -7.51
C LEU A 128 1.39 4.60 -6.03
N ALA A 129 0.81 3.66 -5.30
CA ALA A 129 1.28 3.22 -3.99
C ALA A 129 2.00 1.87 -4.14
N SER A 130 3.02 1.66 -3.32
CA SER A 130 3.70 0.37 -3.18
C SER A 130 3.81 -0.01 -1.71
N ILE A 131 3.68 -1.31 -1.43
CA ILE A 131 3.90 -1.90 -0.12
C ILE A 131 4.78 -3.12 -0.32
N HIS A 132 6.02 -3.08 0.18
CA HIS A 132 6.95 -4.19 0.16
C HIS A 132 7.03 -4.79 1.56
N TYR A 133 6.51 -5.99 1.76
CA TYR A 133 6.46 -6.67 3.04
C TYR A 133 7.80 -7.28 3.42
N LEU A 134 8.25 -7.00 4.64
CA LEU A 134 9.53 -7.46 5.19
C LEU A 134 9.37 -8.27 6.49
N PHE A 135 8.19 -8.82 6.74
CA PHE A 135 7.93 -9.70 7.88
C PHE A 135 7.72 -11.15 7.43
N LYS A 136 8.11 -12.11 8.28
CA LYS A 136 8.06 -13.56 7.99
C LYS A 136 6.85 -14.25 8.61
N ALA A 137 6.26 -13.67 9.66
CA ALA A 137 5.08 -14.20 10.32
C ALA A 137 3.80 -13.87 9.51
N SER A 138 2.69 -14.53 9.82
CA SER A 138 1.39 -14.23 9.21
C SER A 138 0.75 -13.01 9.88
N LEU A 139 1.14 -11.81 9.46
CA LEU A 139 0.70 -10.53 10.03
C LEU A 139 -0.28 -9.76 9.12
N GLY A 140 -1.05 -10.50 8.31
CA GLY A 140 -2.03 -9.91 7.39
C GLY A 140 -1.41 -9.38 6.10
N GLY A 141 -2.16 -8.56 5.38
CA GLY A 141 -1.76 -8.05 4.07
C GLY A 141 -2.41 -6.72 3.74
N THR A 142 -2.89 -6.58 2.50
CA THR A 142 -3.67 -5.43 2.01
C THR A 142 -4.93 -5.93 1.33
N ALA A 143 -6.06 -5.30 1.63
CA ALA A 143 -7.34 -5.55 0.99
C ALA A 143 -7.84 -4.29 0.26
N PHE A 144 -8.64 -4.54 -0.78
CA PHE A 144 -9.25 -3.52 -1.63
C PHE A 144 -10.76 -3.62 -1.50
N TYR A 145 -11.45 -2.47 -1.60
CA TYR A 145 -12.83 -2.37 -1.21
C TYR A 145 -13.68 -1.62 -2.23
N ARG A 146 -14.96 -1.95 -2.24
CA ARG A 146 -16.04 -1.16 -2.85
C ARG A 146 -16.88 -0.55 -1.75
N HIS A 147 -17.12 0.75 -1.83
CA HIS A 147 -18.10 1.40 -0.96
C HIS A 147 -19.51 1.04 -1.42
N ARG A 148 -20.31 0.35 -0.57
CA ARG A 148 -21.57 -0.28 -0.97
C ARG A 148 -22.58 0.73 -1.52
N LYS A 149 -22.74 1.87 -0.85
CA LYS A 149 -23.75 2.88 -1.20
C LYS A 149 -23.46 3.60 -2.52
N THR A 150 -22.21 3.93 -2.82
CA THR A 150 -21.84 4.61 -4.07
C THR A 150 -21.41 3.66 -5.17
N GLY A 151 -21.07 2.42 -4.86
CA GLY A 151 -20.48 1.46 -5.78
C GLY A 151 -19.01 1.76 -6.17
N PHE A 152 -18.39 2.78 -5.58
CA PHE A 152 -17.03 3.20 -5.95
C PHE A 152 -15.96 2.28 -5.37
N GLU A 153 -14.98 1.94 -6.19
CA GLU A 153 -13.76 1.19 -5.83
C GLU A 153 -12.52 2.08 -5.90
N THR A 154 -12.61 3.13 -6.72
CA THR A 154 -11.59 4.18 -6.84
C THR A 154 -12.21 5.55 -6.64
N ILE A 155 -11.47 6.48 -6.04
CA ILE A 155 -11.93 7.85 -5.79
C ILE A 155 -10.99 8.81 -6.53
N ASP A 156 -11.53 9.51 -7.51
CA ASP A 156 -10.89 10.61 -8.21
C ASP A 156 -11.56 11.94 -7.86
N GLU A 157 -11.12 13.04 -8.46
CA GLU A 157 -11.68 14.37 -8.22
C GLU A 157 -13.21 14.43 -8.40
N SER A 158 -13.74 13.72 -9.41
CA SER A 158 -15.19 13.73 -9.70
C SER A 158 -16.02 12.94 -8.67
N ARG A 159 -15.42 11.95 -8.01
CA ARG A 159 -16.04 11.09 -7.02
C ARG A 159 -15.79 11.53 -5.58
N ASN A 160 -14.84 12.42 -5.35
CA ASN A 160 -14.40 12.84 -4.03
C ASN A 160 -15.57 13.38 -3.18
N GLU A 161 -16.24 14.43 -3.65
CA GLU A 161 -17.36 15.02 -2.90
C GLU A 161 -18.57 14.07 -2.73
N PRO A 162 -19.05 13.35 -3.76
CA PRO A 162 -20.09 12.34 -3.59
C PRO A 162 -19.76 11.26 -2.58
N TYR A 163 -18.52 10.76 -2.58
CA TYR A 163 -18.05 9.72 -1.65
C TYR A 163 -18.05 10.21 -0.21
N PHE A 164 -17.39 11.35 0.07
CA PHE A 164 -17.30 11.87 1.43
C PHE A 164 -18.64 12.37 1.98
N ARG A 165 -19.54 12.87 1.11
CA ARG A 165 -20.90 13.18 1.51
C ARG A 165 -21.63 11.91 1.97
N SER A 166 -21.53 10.84 1.20
CA SER A 166 -22.12 9.55 1.56
C SER A 166 -21.58 9.03 2.90
N LEU A 167 -20.27 9.07 3.12
CA LEU A 167 -19.68 8.66 4.40
C LEU A 167 -20.17 9.48 5.59
N ARG A 168 -20.33 10.80 5.41
CA ARG A 168 -20.88 11.66 6.49
C ARG A 168 -22.34 11.28 6.83
N ASP A 169 -23.15 11.01 5.78
CA ASP A 169 -24.56 10.61 5.96
C ASP A 169 -24.71 9.23 6.62
N GLU A 170 -23.71 8.36 6.49
CA GLU A 170 -23.70 7.02 7.07
C GLU A 170 -23.29 6.98 8.54
N ASN A 171 -22.97 8.13 9.11
CA ASN A 171 -22.65 8.31 10.53
C ASN A 171 -21.61 7.29 11.04
N LEU A 172 -20.34 7.54 10.75
CA LEU A 172 -19.20 6.67 11.12
C LEU A 172 -18.96 6.62 12.65
N GLY A 173 -19.97 6.21 13.38
CA GLY A 173 -19.88 6.00 14.83
C GLY A 173 -19.27 4.63 15.20
N PRO A 174 -18.97 4.40 16.48
CA PRO A 174 -18.38 3.14 16.97
C PRO A 174 -19.24 1.90 16.64
N ALA A 175 -20.55 2.05 16.52
CA ALA A 175 -21.47 0.96 16.17
C ALA A 175 -21.39 0.57 14.69
N THR A 176 -20.98 1.50 13.82
CA THR A 176 -20.88 1.30 12.37
C THR A 176 -19.48 0.83 11.97
N LEU A 177 -18.46 1.27 12.72
CA LEU A 177 -17.07 0.88 12.51
C LEU A 177 -16.75 -0.33 13.39
N GLY A 178 -16.20 -1.38 12.81
CA GLY A 178 -15.71 -2.54 13.56
C GLY A 178 -14.67 -2.16 14.63
N PRO A 179 -14.39 -3.05 15.58
CA PRO A 179 -13.55 -2.74 16.76
C PRO A 179 -12.05 -2.68 16.46
N GLY A 180 -11.60 -2.84 15.22
CA GLY A 180 -10.18 -2.91 14.88
C GLY A 180 -9.88 -2.55 13.43
N TYR A 181 -8.80 -3.11 12.90
CA TYR A 181 -8.48 -3.02 11.47
C TYR A 181 -9.58 -3.68 10.65
N ILE A 182 -9.98 -3.03 9.55
CA ILE A 182 -10.95 -3.64 8.65
C ILE A 182 -10.36 -4.89 8.00
N ASN A 183 -11.09 -6.01 8.08
CA ASN A 183 -10.68 -7.29 7.51
C ASN A 183 -11.91 -8.07 7.09
N GLY A 184 -12.24 -8.07 5.81
CA GLY A 184 -13.46 -8.65 5.26
C GLY A 184 -14.54 -7.60 4.98
N ASP A 185 -15.74 -8.10 4.73
CA ASP A 185 -16.92 -7.31 4.46
C ASP A 185 -17.44 -6.59 5.71
N THR A 186 -17.98 -5.40 5.50
CA THR A 186 -18.73 -4.64 6.50
C THR A 186 -20.06 -4.16 5.91
N ASP A 187 -20.91 -3.53 6.73
CA ASP A 187 -22.16 -2.92 6.25
C ASP A 187 -21.90 -1.82 5.21
N LEU A 188 -20.76 -1.10 5.32
CA LEU A 188 -20.40 0.00 4.44
C LEU A 188 -19.54 -0.41 3.25
N PHE A 189 -18.72 -1.44 3.41
CA PHE A 189 -17.72 -1.83 2.44
C PHE A 189 -17.76 -3.32 2.11
N GLU A 190 -17.66 -3.62 0.82
CA GLU A 190 -17.44 -4.97 0.30
C GLU A 190 -15.94 -5.15 0.00
N GLN A 191 -15.34 -6.22 0.51
CA GLN A 191 -13.96 -6.58 0.17
C GLN A 191 -13.93 -7.23 -1.23
N ILE A 192 -13.37 -6.55 -2.21
CA ILE A 192 -13.35 -7.00 -3.61
C ILE A 192 -12.08 -7.75 -3.99
N ALA A 193 -11.01 -7.57 -3.23
CA ALA A 193 -9.76 -8.30 -3.39
C ALA A 193 -8.93 -8.24 -2.10
N LYS A 194 -8.07 -9.25 -1.91
CA LYS A 194 -7.11 -9.32 -0.82
C LYS A 194 -5.82 -9.95 -1.30
N GLN A 195 -4.69 -9.42 -0.83
CA GLN A 195 -3.38 -10.01 -0.99
C GLN A 195 -2.70 -10.13 0.37
N ASP A 196 -2.37 -11.35 0.75
CA ASP A 196 -1.65 -11.58 2.00
C ASP A 196 -0.21 -11.09 1.90
N GLY A 197 0.27 -10.49 2.99
CA GLY A 197 1.66 -10.13 3.14
C GLY A 197 2.52 -11.39 3.21
N ALA A 198 3.60 -11.40 2.43
CA ALA A 198 4.61 -12.43 2.46
C ALA A 198 5.99 -11.75 2.46
N PHE A 199 6.97 -12.37 3.10
CA PHE A 199 8.33 -11.84 3.11
C PHE A 199 8.84 -11.63 1.67
N ASN A 200 9.40 -10.46 1.40
CA ASN A 200 9.92 -10.07 0.08
C ASN A 200 8.85 -9.98 -1.04
N ARG A 201 7.57 -9.81 -0.68
CA ARG A 201 6.47 -9.52 -1.62
C ARG A 201 6.19 -8.03 -1.66
N MET A 202 6.06 -7.48 -2.86
CA MET A 202 5.61 -6.10 -3.10
C MET A 202 4.26 -6.10 -3.81
N LEU A 203 3.38 -5.24 -3.35
CA LEU A 203 2.16 -4.85 -4.06
C LEU A 203 2.36 -3.46 -4.66
N VAL A 204 1.88 -3.25 -5.90
CA VAL A 204 1.81 -1.93 -6.51
C VAL A 204 0.42 -1.72 -7.08
N TYR A 205 -0.22 -0.60 -6.75
CA TYR A 205 -1.58 -0.27 -7.15
C TYR A 205 -1.77 1.25 -7.27
N ARG A 206 -2.87 1.69 -7.86
CA ARG A 206 -3.15 3.12 -7.98
C ARG A 206 -3.53 3.72 -6.62
N ARG A 207 -2.98 4.89 -6.29
CA ARG A 207 -3.20 5.59 -5.00
C ARG A 207 -4.64 6.00 -4.77
N ASN A 208 -5.46 6.07 -5.81
CA ASN A 208 -6.88 6.38 -5.72
C ASN A 208 -7.78 5.14 -5.53
N SER A 209 -7.23 3.94 -5.39
CA SER A 209 -7.98 2.74 -5.05
C SER A 209 -8.34 2.72 -3.57
N LEU A 210 -9.60 2.39 -3.23
CA LEU A 210 -10.02 2.19 -1.84
C LEU A 210 -9.35 0.94 -1.29
N HIS A 211 -8.48 1.11 -0.31
CA HIS A 211 -7.70 0.02 0.28
C HIS A 211 -7.48 0.20 1.78
N SER A 212 -7.08 -0.87 2.44
CA SER A 212 -6.67 -0.86 3.84
C SER A 212 -5.70 -1.99 4.16
N GLY A 213 -4.92 -1.83 5.22
CA GLY A 213 -4.20 -2.95 5.82
C GLY A 213 -5.20 -3.97 6.37
N CYS A 214 -5.12 -5.20 5.87
CA CYS A 214 -5.94 -6.33 6.29
C CYS A 214 -5.22 -7.07 7.41
N ILE A 215 -5.45 -6.66 8.66
CA ILE A 215 -4.78 -7.16 9.87
C ILE A 215 -5.80 -7.87 10.74
N GLY A 216 -5.43 -9.03 11.31
CA GLY A 216 -6.32 -9.81 12.15
C GLY A 216 -6.68 -9.10 13.45
N SER A 217 -7.82 -9.46 14.03
CA SER A 217 -8.27 -8.94 15.33
C SER A 217 -7.40 -9.36 16.52
N ASP A 218 -6.63 -10.43 16.34
CA ASP A 218 -5.66 -10.99 17.28
C ASP A 218 -4.26 -10.38 17.16
N PHE A 219 -4.11 -9.36 16.30
CA PHE A 219 -2.82 -8.70 16.07
C PHE A 219 -2.29 -8.04 17.35
N VAL A 220 -1.11 -8.47 17.76
CA VAL A 220 -0.34 -7.87 18.85
C VAL A 220 0.80 -7.05 18.22
N PRO A 221 0.83 -5.73 18.44
CA PRO A 221 1.89 -4.89 17.91
C PRO A 221 3.26 -5.26 18.50
N ASP A 222 4.26 -5.35 17.61
CA ASP A 222 5.65 -5.53 17.99
C ASP A 222 6.49 -4.40 17.37
N PRO A 223 7.12 -3.52 18.18
CA PRO A 223 7.91 -2.41 17.68
C PRO A 223 9.32 -2.82 17.19
N ASN A 224 9.66 -4.11 17.22
CA ASN A 224 10.93 -4.60 16.71
C ASN A 224 10.85 -4.83 15.19
N PRO A 225 11.66 -4.15 14.35
CA PRO A 225 11.65 -4.33 12.90
C PRO A 225 11.92 -5.77 12.42
N ARG A 226 12.63 -6.59 13.23
CA ARG A 226 12.94 -7.98 12.85
C ARG A 226 11.78 -8.95 13.01
N THR A 227 10.84 -8.64 13.88
CA THR A 227 9.74 -9.54 14.27
C THR A 227 8.37 -8.93 14.08
N GLY A 228 8.29 -7.61 14.08
CA GLY A 228 7.06 -6.85 13.88
C GLY A 228 6.61 -6.79 12.41
N ARG A 229 5.46 -6.14 12.19
CA ARG A 229 4.86 -5.98 10.85
C ARG A 229 5.55 -4.84 10.10
N LEU A 230 6.78 -5.11 9.67
CA LEU A 230 7.63 -4.19 8.90
C LEU A 230 7.27 -4.25 7.41
N SER A 231 7.21 -3.09 6.77
CA SER A 231 7.10 -2.94 5.32
C SER A 231 7.87 -1.71 4.84
N ILE A 232 8.17 -1.62 3.54
CA ILE A 232 8.51 -0.35 2.91
C ILE A 232 7.28 0.12 2.15
N ASN A 233 6.73 1.28 2.57
CA ASN A 233 5.61 1.92 1.90
C ASN A 233 6.14 3.05 1.03
N GLY A 234 5.69 3.12 -0.21
CA GLY A 234 6.15 4.11 -1.16
C GLY A 234 5.02 4.73 -1.96
N PHE A 235 5.17 6.01 -2.30
CA PHE A 235 4.35 6.71 -3.27
C PHE A 235 5.22 7.05 -4.48
N ILE A 236 4.77 6.64 -5.67
CA ILE A 236 5.49 6.81 -6.93
C ILE A 236 4.63 7.66 -7.86
N ASP A 237 5.17 8.77 -8.27
CA ASP A 237 4.53 9.72 -9.16
C ASP A 237 5.17 9.69 -10.54
N LEU A 238 4.35 9.88 -11.58
CA LEU A 238 4.79 10.19 -12.93
C LEU A 238 4.90 11.70 -13.07
N VAL A 239 6.09 12.22 -13.33
CA VAL A 239 6.43 13.65 -13.38
C VAL A 239 6.71 14.08 -14.81
#